data_262d3343763c0d39e9116d6231a460e4
#
_entry.id   262d3343763c0d39e9116d6231a460e4
#
_cell.length_a   1.000
_cell.length_b   1.000
_cell.length_c   1.000
_cell.angle_alpha   90.00
_cell.angle_beta   90.00
_cell.angle_gamma   90.00
#
_symmetry.space_group_name_H-M   'P 1'
#
loop_
_entity.id
_entity.type
_entity.pdbx_description
1 polymer ?
#
loop_
_entity_poly.entity_id
_entity_poly.type
_entity_poly.pdbx_seq_one_letter_code
_entity_poly.pdbx_strand_id
1 'polypeptide(L)'
;MTTTKEDADKVNETKVYTYDTLGRLIKTVTTDHRKDDKTKTVTYTYDNVGNRLKEDNGTTTTSYTYNGLDQLKTSTKEKGTAVEEVRQYDYDANGNQTDVKNTKTGENQTYVYDAENRLSQVSVTKDGKTAVIQQNIYNGEGQRIQKVDGDEMTNYYYQDGVVAYTTDANGEQNSQNLIGTDGNVLATERFQQNATQYYLYNKDIQGSTSSLVKEDGSADATYQYTDFGETTIQGDDQAKNEVSYTGGIYDQSTGLYYLNARYYNPEDGRFLTEDTYRGENNQPNTQHLYVYCANNPVNYVDPSGHGPVGIVIGGLIGYGAGKLILPKIANRLHLKGKKKVVYKIRYRCNNSVRRNGRKLFWRSYSIYLC
;
A
#
# COMPACT_ATOMS: atom_id res chain seq x y z
N MET A 1 13.18 13.83 -5.51
CA MET A 1 11.78 14.25 -5.58
C MET A 1 11.39 14.77 -4.22
N THR A 2 10.71 15.91 -4.14
CA THR A 2 10.26 16.51 -2.88
C THR A 2 8.74 16.49 -2.91
N THR A 3 8.11 15.87 -1.93
CA THR A 3 6.66 15.91 -1.76
C THR A 3 6.33 16.75 -0.53
N THR A 4 5.38 17.68 -0.65
CA THR A 4 4.84 18.45 0.46
C THR A 4 3.38 18.04 0.65
N LYS A 5 3.02 17.59 1.83
CA LYS A 5 1.65 17.27 2.21
C LYS A 5 1.17 18.41 3.12
N GLU A 6 0.25 19.22 2.61
CA GLU A 6 -0.46 20.22 3.39
C GLU A 6 -1.89 19.69 3.62
N ASP A 7 -2.17 19.19 4.80
CA ASP A 7 -3.54 19.07 5.28
C ASP A 7 -3.70 20.08 6.42
N ALA A 8 -4.68 20.95 6.31
CA ALA A 8 -4.73 22.22 7.04
C ALA A 8 -4.62 22.11 8.57
N ASP A 9 -4.83 20.91 9.15
CA ASP A 9 -4.79 20.73 10.60
C ASP A 9 -3.99 19.52 11.11
N LYS A 10 -3.43 18.66 10.26
CA LYS A 10 -2.87 17.38 10.75
C LYS A 10 -1.49 16.97 10.25
N VAL A 11 -1.07 17.28 9.04
CA VAL A 11 0.26 16.90 8.52
C VAL A 11 0.82 18.00 7.63
N ASN A 12 1.91 18.64 8.07
CA ASN A 12 2.69 19.56 7.25
C ASN A 12 4.13 19.04 7.23
N GLU A 13 4.40 18.13 6.30
CA GLU A 13 5.68 17.45 6.18
C GLU A 13 6.26 17.61 4.78
N THR A 14 7.58 17.77 4.72
CA THR A 14 8.35 17.66 3.48
C THR A 14 9.19 16.39 3.51
N LYS A 15 9.10 15.56 2.48
CA LYS A 15 9.95 14.38 2.31
C LYS A 15 10.93 14.59 1.16
N VAL A 16 12.21 14.35 1.41
CA VAL A 16 13.30 14.40 0.43
C VAL A 16 13.87 13.00 0.26
N TYR A 17 13.89 12.51 -0.98
CA TYR A 17 14.31 11.18 -1.32
C TYR A 17 15.64 11.20 -2.08
N THR A 18 16.53 10.28 -1.74
CA THR A 18 17.82 10.08 -2.41
C THR A 18 17.89 8.65 -2.95
N TYR A 19 18.41 8.51 -4.16
CA TYR A 19 18.50 7.24 -4.87
C TYR A 19 19.95 6.95 -5.22
N ASP A 20 20.29 5.67 -5.34
CA ASP A 20 21.58 5.24 -5.89
C ASP A 20 21.59 5.29 -7.44
N THR A 21 22.69 4.87 -8.04
CA THR A 21 22.88 4.86 -9.52
C THR A 21 21.98 3.87 -10.24
N LEU A 22 21.41 2.89 -9.53
CA LEU A 22 20.43 1.92 -10.05
C LEU A 22 18.99 2.40 -9.83
N GLY A 23 18.79 3.58 -9.23
CA GLY A 23 17.49 4.15 -8.95
C GLY A 23 16.82 3.59 -7.68
N ARG A 24 17.51 2.82 -6.84
CA ARG A 24 16.98 2.29 -5.58
C ARG A 24 16.97 3.38 -4.50
N LEU A 25 15.92 3.42 -3.68
CA LEU A 25 15.79 4.36 -2.57
C LEU A 25 16.83 4.07 -1.48
N ILE A 26 17.76 4.99 -1.24
CA ILE A 26 18.80 4.83 -0.22
C ILE A 26 18.60 5.74 0.99
N LYS A 27 17.81 6.80 0.87
CA LYS A 27 17.58 7.73 1.99
C LYS A 27 16.29 8.51 1.82
N THR A 28 15.56 8.65 2.92
CA THR A 28 14.42 9.55 3.06
C THR A 28 14.68 10.49 4.24
N VAL A 29 14.50 11.78 4.04
CA VAL A 29 14.50 12.80 5.10
C VAL A 29 13.10 13.38 5.15
N THR A 30 12.41 13.21 6.28
CA THR A 30 11.11 13.81 6.54
C THR A 30 11.30 14.97 7.51
N THR A 31 10.79 16.16 7.15
CA THR A 31 10.75 17.35 7.99
C THR A 31 9.32 17.65 8.38
N ASP A 32 9.01 17.66 9.68
CA ASP A 32 7.69 18.05 10.21
C ASP A 32 7.72 19.55 10.57
N HIS A 33 7.08 20.37 9.75
CA HIS A 33 7.06 21.83 9.89
C HIS A 33 6.20 22.34 11.05
N ARG A 34 5.41 21.46 11.68
CA ARG A 34 4.64 21.80 12.89
C ARG A 34 5.42 21.58 14.18
N LYS A 35 6.57 20.93 14.11
CA LYS A 35 7.43 20.58 15.24
C LYS A 35 8.81 21.21 15.07
N ASP A 36 8.83 22.53 14.83
CA ASP A 36 10.05 23.31 14.69
C ASP A 36 11.03 22.69 13.67
N ASP A 37 10.50 22.24 12.52
CA ASP A 37 11.26 21.58 11.45
C ASP A 37 12.04 20.34 11.92
N LYS A 38 11.48 19.60 12.88
CA LYS A 38 12.07 18.35 13.34
C LYS A 38 12.22 17.36 12.20
N THR A 39 13.43 16.87 11.99
CA THR A 39 13.75 15.92 10.93
C THR A 39 13.82 14.48 11.44
N LYS A 40 13.36 13.54 10.63
CA LYS A 40 13.57 12.10 10.75
C LYS A 40 14.26 11.61 9.49
N THR A 41 15.31 10.82 9.64
CA THR A 41 16.04 10.22 8.51
C THR A 41 15.87 8.71 8.57
N VAL A 42 15.58 8.11 7.41
CA VAL A 42 15.63 6.66 7.18
C VAL A 42 16.64 6.38 6.08
N THR A 43 17.48 5.38 6.25
CA THR A 43 18.47 4.97 5.26
C THR A 43 18.37 3.49 4.95
N TYR A 44 18.67 3.14 3.71
CA TYR A 44 18.62 1.77 3.19
C TYR A 44 19.95 1.43 2.51
N THR A 45 20.41 0.20 2.69
CA THR A 45 21.55 -0.32 1.94
C THR A 45 21.18 -1.64 1.26
N TYR A 46 21.79 -1.89 0.12
CA TYR A 46 21.47 -3.06 -0.71
C TYR A 46 22.74 -3.75 -1.18
N ASP A 47 22.65 -5.04 -1.45
CA ASP A 47 23.68 -5.75 -2.18
C ASP A 47 23.60 -5.48 -3.70
N ASN A 48 24.48 -6.14 -4.46
CA ASN A 48 24.59 -5.94 -5.91
C ASN A 48 23.37 -6.48 -6.69
N VAL A 49 22.66 -7.48 -6.13
CA VAL A 49 21.48 -8.06 -6.78
C VAL A 49 20.17 -7.40 -6.35
N GLY A 50 20.21 -6.51 -5.35
CA GLY A 50 19.05 -5.72 -4.91
C GLY A 50 18.41 -6.21 -3.62
N ASN A 51 19.02 -7.13 -2.88
CA ASN A 51 18.55 -7.47 -1.55
C ASN A 51 18.83 -6.32 -0.58
N ARG A 52 17.85 -5.91 0.24
CA ARG A 52 18.01 -4.89 1.27
C ARG A 52 18.81 -5.45 2.45
N LEU A 53 20.04 -4.98 2.63
CA LEU A 53 20.93 -5.45 3.69
C LEU A 53 20.66 -4.77 5.03
N LYS A 54 20.22 -3.51 5.00
CA LYS A 54 20.00 -2.72 6.20
C LYS A 54 18.93 -1.65 5.99
N GLU A 55 18.15 -1.44 7.03
CA GLU A 55 17.29 -0.27 7.21
C GLU A 55 17.63 0.37 8.56
N ASP A 56 17.81 1.70 8.57
CA ASP A 56 18.09 2.46 9.77
C ASP A 56 17.18 3.69 9.81
N ASN A 57 16.30 3.76 10.80
CA ASN A 57 15.35 4.87 10.96
C ASN A 57 15.77 5.89 12.01
N GLY A 58 17.04 5.82 12.47
CA GLY A 58 17.62 6.69 13.49
C GLY A 58 17.28 6.29 14.93
N THR A 59 16.35 5.35 15.13
CA THR A 59 15.98 4.80 16.44
C THR A 59 16.29 3.31 16.51
N THR A 60 15.94 2.59 15.46
CA THR A 60 16.19 1.16 15.31
C THR A 60 16.92 0.90 14.00
N THR A 61 17.72 -0.14 13.99
CA THR A 61 18.39 -0.68 12.81
C THR A 61 17.91 -2.10 12.61
N THR A 62 17.48 -2.43 11.38
CA THR A 62 17.18 -3.80 10.97
C THR A 62 18.20 -4.27 9.94
N SER A 63 18.84 -5.38 10.20
CA SER A 63 19.83 -6.03 9.30
C SER A 63 19.25 -7.32 8.74
N TYR A 64 19.52 -7.61 7.48
CA TYR A 64 18.94 -8.74 6.75
C TYR A 64 20.03 -9.63 6.14
N THR A 65 19.80 -10.96 6.12
CA THR A 65 20.66 -11.93 5.43
C THR A 65 19.84 -12.77 4.47
N TYR A 66 20.49 -13.22 3.39
CA TYR A 66 19.84 -13.97 2.30
C TYR A 66 20.61 -15.23 1.95
N ASN A 67 19.94 -16.17 1.29
CA ASN A 67 20.60 -17.32 0.66
C ASN A 67 20.95 -17.01 -0.81
N GLY A 68 21.54 -17.99 -1.51
CA GLY A 68 21.94 -17.83 -2.91
C GLY A 68 20.78 -17.77 -3.93
N LEU A 69 19.53 -17.89 -3.47
CA LEU A 69 18.30 -17.74 -4.25
C LEU A 69 17.57 -16.42 -3.94
N ASP A 70 18.25 -15.47 -3.31
CA ASP A 70 17.68 -14.18 -2.87
C ASP A 70 16.52 -14.30 -1.87
N GLN A 71 16.37 -15.46 -1.22
CA GLN A 71 15.39 -15.70 -0.17
C GLN A 71 15.91 -15.14 1.15
N LEU A 72 15.09 -14.36 1.86
CA LEU A 72 15.40 -13.79 3.16
C LEU A 72 15.59 -14.91 4.20
N LYS A 73 16.75 -14.95 4.86
CA LYS A 73 17.05 -15.97 5.89
C LYS A 73 16.84 -15.47 7.30
N THR A 74 17.31 -14.29 7.57
CA THR A 74 17.16 -13.69 8.90
C THR A 74 16.95 -12.19 8.79
N SER A 75 16.17 -11.65 9.73
CA SER A 75 16.20 -10.23 10.05
C SER A 75 16.53 -10.06 11.54
N THR A 76 17.32 -9.04 11.85
CA THR A 76 17.71 -8.69 13.21
C THR A 76 17.43 -7.21 13.43
N LYS A 77 16.53 -6.91 14.36
CA LYS A 77 16.17 -5.53 14.74
C LYS A 77 16.82 -5.15 16.04
N GLU A 78 17.54 -4.05 16.02
CA GLU A 78 18.32 -3.53 17.14
C GLU A 78 17.90 -2.09 17.49
N LYS A 79 17.94 -1.78 18.78
CA LYS A 79 17.82 -0.41 19.29
C LYS A 79 19.05 -0.08 20.11
N GLY A 80 19.89 0.81 19.57
CA GLY A 80 21.25 1.00 20.09
C GLY A 80 22.04 -0.31 19.98
N THR A 81 22.48 -0.87 21.12
CA THR A 81 23.18 -2.17 21.18
C THR A 81 22.26 -3.34 21.59
N ALA A 82 21.00 -3.06 21.87
CA ALA A 82 20.05 -4.08 22.32
C ALA A 82 19.34 -4.71 21.11
N VAL A 83 19.47 -6.04 20.98
CA VAL A 83 18.69 -6.80 19.99
C VAL A 83 17.25 -6.91 20.50
N GLU A 84 16.31 -6.28 19.79
CA GLU A 84 14.89 -6.31 20.13
C GLU A 84 14.20 -7.54 19.55
N GLU A 85 14.54 -7.90 18.30
CA GLU A 85 13.88 -8.99 17.57
C GLU A 85 14.89 -9.70 16.66
N VAL A 86 14.72 -11.02 16.53
CA VAL A 86 15.42 -11.84 15.53
C VAL A 86 14.39 -12.78 14.89
N ARG A 87 14.22 -12.66 13.57
CA ARG A 87 13.34 -13.54 12.79
C ARG A 87 14.15 -14.45 11.89
N GLN A 88 13.67 -15.68 11.74
CA GLN A 88 14.16 -16.68 10.78
C GLN A 88 13.05 -16.98 9.79
N TYR A 89 13.41 -17.20 8.53
CA TYR A 89 12.49 -17.38 7.43
C TYR A 89 12.78 -18.70 6.71
N ASP A 90 11.76 -19.48 6.46
CA ASP A 90 11.83 -20.73 5.70
C ASP A 90 10.99 -20.66 4.42
N TYR A 91 11.37 -21.46 3.43
CA TYR A 91 10.75 -21.47 2.10
C TYR A 91 10.53 -22.90 1.62
N ASP A 92 9.49 -23.12 0.83
CA ASP A 92 9.29 -24.38 0.12
C ASP A 92 10.15 -24.48 -1.16
N ALA A 93 10.04 -25.61 -1.86
CA ALA A 93 10.80 -25.86 -3.09
C ALA A 93 10.36 -24.98 -4.28
N ASN A 94 9.18 -24.33 -4.21
CA ASN A 94 8.67 -23.40 -5.21
C ASN A 94 9.09 -21.95 -4.91
N GLY A 95 9.85 -21.72 -3.82
CA GLY A 95 10.27 -20.38 -3.40
C GLY A 95 9.20 -19.61 -2.63
N ASN A 96 8.13 -20.23 -2.17
CA ASN A 96 7.13 -19.60 -1.32
C ASN A 96 7.64 -19.58 0.13
N GLN A 97 7.54 -18.43 0.79
CA GLN A 97 7.88 -18.29 2.21
C GLN A 97 6.85 -19.05 3.06
N THR A 98 7.29 -20.05 3.82
CA THR A 98 6.40 -20.92 4.60
C THR A 98 6.34 -20.55 6.07
N ASP A 99 7.41 -20.00 6.61
CA ASP A 99 7.48 -19.70 8.05
C ASP A 99 8.26 -18.42 8.32
N VAL A 100 7.82 -17.70 9.35
CA VAL A 100 8.56 -16.60 9.99
C VAL A 100 8.57 -16.84 11.49
N LYS A 101 9.72 -17.19 12.03
CA LYS A 101 9.89 -17.50 13.44
C LYS A 101 10.65 -16.39 14.17
N ASN A 102 10.01 -15.75 15.12
CA ASN A 102 10.67 -14.87 16.07
C ASN A 102 11.39 -15.70 17.14
N THR A 103 12.72 -15.74 17.07
CA THR A 103 13.52 -16.61 17.95
C THR A 103 13.60 -16.10 19.40
N LYS A 104 13.22 -14.83 19.66
CA LYS A 104 13.20 -14.24 21.01
C LYS A 104 11.88 -14.55 21.74
N THR A 105 10.77 -14.50 21.05
CA THR A 105 9.45 -14.75 21.65
C THR A 105 8.99 -16.20 21.45
N GLY A 106 9.56 -16.92 20.47
CA GLY A 106 9.12 -18.25 20.06
C GLY A 106 7.84 -18.23 19.22
N GLU A 107 7.31 -17.07 18.90
CA GLU A 107 6.17 -16.94 18.00
C GLU A 107 6.55 -17.34 16.57
N ASN A 108 5.71 -18.15 15.93
CA ASN A 108 5.89 -18.58 14.56
C ASN A 108 4.65 -18.25 13.73
N GLN A 109 4.82 -17.59 12.62
CA GLN A 109 3.77 -17.37 11.61
C GLN A 109 4.01 -18.32 10.45
N THR A 110 3.01 -19.15 10.13
CA THR A 110 3.09 -20.17 9.09
C THR A 110 2.16 -19.82 7.94
N TYR A 111 2.65 -19.97 6.72
CA TYR A 111 1.94 -19.72 5.47
C TYR A 111 1.75 -21.01 4.68
N VAL A 112 0.53 -21.27 4.23
CA VAL A 112 0.17 -22.43 3.40
C VAL A 112 -0.29 -21.92 2.04
N TYR A 113 0.16 -22.58 0.99
CA TYR A 113 -0.15 -22.23 -0.39
C TYR A 113 -0.96 -23.33 -1.07
N ASP A 114 -1.76 -22.95 -2.05
CA ASP A 114 -2.45 -23.89 -2.93
C ASP A 114 -1.53 -24.37 -4.08
N ALA A 115 -2.07 -25.21 -4.97
CA ALA A 115 -1.31 -25.78 -6.08
C ALA A 115 -0.79 -24.73 -7.10
N GLU A 116 -1.38 -23.56 -7.12
CA GLU A 116 -0.97 -22.42 -7.95
C GLU A 116 -0.06 -21.42 -7.23
N ASN A 117 0.49 -21.80 -6.05
CA ASN A 117 1.34 -20.95 -5.20
C ASN A 117 0.63 -19.69 -4.66
N ARG A 118 -0.69 -19.73 -4.49
CA ARG A 118 -1.48 -18.63 -3.89
C ARG A 118 -1.66 -18.90 -2.40
N LEU A 119 -1.50 -17.87 -1.58
CA LEU A 119 -1.58 -17.96 -0.11
C LEU A 119 -3.00 -18.35 0.33
N SER A 120 -3.18 -19.60 0.77
CA SER A 120 -4.48 -20.16 1.16
C SER A 120 -4.76 -20.05 2.65
N GLN A 121 -3.73 -20.04 3.50
CA GLN A 121 -3.90 -19.94 4.95
C GLN A 121 -2.71 -19.26 5.62
N VAL A 122 -3.00 -18.50 6.67
CA VAL A 122 -2.02 -17.98 7.63
C VAL A 122 -2.38 -18.43 9.02
N SER A 123 -1.40 -18.96 9.74
CA SER A 123 -1.54 -19.39 11.13
C SER A 123 -0.46 -18.77 12.00
N VAL A 124 -0.77 -18.53 13.27
CA VAL A 124 0.21 -18.08 14.27
C VAL A 124 0.29 -19.10 15.39
N THR A 125 1.51 -19.53 15.71
CA THR A 125 1.81 -20.38 16.86
C THR A 125 2.51 -19.52 17.92
N LYS A 126 1.90 -19.46 19.11
CA LYS A 126 2.41 -18.75 20.27
C LYS A 126 2.16 -19.57 21.53
N ASP A 127 3.16 -19.70 22.39
CA ASP A 127 3.09 -20.47 23.64
C ASP A 127 2.58 -21.92 23.42
N GLY A 128 3.00 -22.53 22.29
CA GLY A 128 2.63 -23.89 21.90
C GLY A 128 1.19 -24.06 21.39
N LYS A 129 0.45 -22.97 21.23
CA LYS A 129 -0.92 -22.96 20.66
C LYS A 129 -0.89 -22.37 19.26
N THR A 130 -1.46 -23.09 18.31
CA THR A 130 -1.63 -22.64 16.92
C THR A 130 -3.06 -22.18 16.68
N ALA A 131 -3.21 -20.99 16.10
CA ALA A 131 -4.48 -20.46 15.64
C ALA A 131 -4.37 -20.14 14.15
N VAL A 132 -5.38 -20.51 13.38
CA VAL A 132 -5.56 -20.02 12.00
C VAL A 132 -6.14 -18.63 12.12
N ILE A 133 -5.42 -17.63 11.58
CA ILE A 133 -5.83 -16.22 11.65
C ILE A 133 -6.46 -15.75 10.34
N GLN A 134 -6.08 -16.37 9.20
CA GLN A 134 -6.66 -16.02 7.90
C GLN A 134 -6.72 -17.24 6.99
N GLN A 135 -7.80 -17.35 6.20
CA GLN A 135 -7.94 -18.30 5.10
C GLN A 135 -8.44 -17.58 3.85
N ASN A 136 -7.96 -18.00 2.66
CA ASN A 136 -8.27 -17.38 1.39
C ASN A 136 -8.71 -18.44 0.36
N ILE A 137 -9.70 -18.08 -0.46
CA ILE A 137 -10.15 -18.87 -1.61
C ILE A 137 -10.06 -18.01 -2.86
N TYR A 138 -9.63 -18.63 -3.95
CA TYR A 138 -9.40 -17.97 -5.23
C TYR A 138 -10.25 -18.57 -6.33
N ASN A 139 -10.61 -17.76 -7.33
CA ASN A 139 -11.23 -18.24 -8.55
C ASN A 139 -10.17 -18.75 -9.56
N GLY A 140 -10.63 -19.26 -10.70
CA GLY A 140 -9.74 -19.75 -11.77
C GLY A 140 -8.88 -18.67 -12.42
N GLU A 141 -9.19 -17.39 -12.24
CA GLU A 141 -8.42 -16.25 -12.73
C GLU A 141 -7.38 -15.75 -11.71
N GLY A 142 -7.28 -16.43 -10.54
CA GLY A 142 -6.34 -16.08 -9.46
C GLY A 142 -6.81 -14.96 -8.55
N GLN A 143 -8.03 -14.42 -8.73
CA GLN A 143 -8.56 -13.41 -7.83
C GLN A 143 -9.04 -14.03 -6.53
N ARG A 144 -8.73 -13.43 -5.38
CA ARG A 144 -9.24 -13.82 -4.06
C ARG A 144 -10.73 -13.52 -3.96
N ILE A 145 -11.56 -14.55 -4.03
CA ILE A 145 -13.02 -14.42 -3.95
C ILE A 145 -13.58 -14.54 -2.54
N GLN A 146 -12.81 -15.09 -1.60
CA GLN A 146 -13.22 -15.18 -0.21
C GLN A 146 -12.03 -15.03 0.73
N LYS A 147 -12.25 -14.37 1.85
CA LYS A 147 -11.36 -14.29 3.00
C LYS A 147 -12.15 -14.65 4.26
N VAL A 148 -11.57 -15.51 5.11
CA VAL A 148 -12.00 -15.72 6.47
C VAL A 148 -10.92 -15.17 7.38
N ASP A 149 -11.25 -14.19 8.23
CA ASP A 149 -10.37 -13.49 9.14
C ASP A 149 -10.92 -13.66 10.56
N GLY A 150 -10.34 -14.61 11.33
CA GLY A 150 -10.95 -15.10 12.54
C GLY A 150 -12.32 -15.73 12.26
N ASP A 151 -13.38 -15.14 12.82
CA ASP A 151 -14.76 -15.58 12.61
C ASP A 151 -15.49 -14.79 11.49
N GLU A 152 -14.85 -13.76 10.92
CA GLU A 152 -15.47 -12.92 9.89
C GLU A 152 -15.16 -13.46 8.49
N MET A 153 -16.20 -13.79 7.73
CA MET A 153 -16.10 -14.17 6.32
C MET A 153 -16.48 -12.99 5.42
N THR A 154 -15.65 -12.72 4.42
CA THR A 154 -15.90 -11.72 3.39
C THR A 154 -15.79 -12.38 2.01
N ASN A 155 -16.82 -12.22 1.17
CA ASN A 155 -16.79 -12.61 -0.23
C ASN A 155 -16.55 -11.36 -1.10
N TYR A 156 -15.68 -11.47 -2.09
CA TYR A 156 -15.25 -10.37 -2.95
C TYR A 156 -15.79 -10.53 -4.36
N TYR A 157 -16.34 -9.46 -4.91
CA TYR A 157 -16.85 -9.39 -6.26
C TYR A 157 -16.14 -8.28 -7.02
N TYR A 158 -15.62 -8.61 -8.19
CA TYR A 158 -14.73 -7.76 -8.96
C TYR A 158 -15.39 -7.14 -10.17
N GLN A 159 -14.97 -5.93 -10.51
CA GLN A 159 -15.21 -5.28 -11.79
C GLN A 159 -13.84 -4.79 -12.31
N ASP A 160 -13.45 -5.25 -13.50
CA ASP A 160 -12.17 -4.88 -14.13
C ASP A 160 -10.95 -5.07 -13.21
N GLY A 161 -10.92 -6.15 -12.42
CA GLY A 161 -9.83 -6.48 -11.50
C GLY A 161 -9.84 -5.72 -10.17
N VAL A 162 -10.82 -4.86 -9.92
CA VAL A 162 -10.99 -4.10 -8.68
C VAL A 162 -12.23 -4.59 -7.93
N VAL A 163 -12.16 -4.67 -6.60
CA VAL A 163 -13.31 -5.07 -5.77
C VAL A 163 -14.44 -4.05 -5.93
N ALA A 164 -15.55 -4.50 -6.51
CA ALA A 164 -16.73 -3.65 -6.72
C ALA A 164 -17.63 -3.64 -5.50
N TYR A 165 -17.84 -4.79 -4.86
CA TYR A 165 -18.59 -4.92 -3.61
C TYR A 165 -18.18 -6.18 -2.85
N THR A 166 -18.58 -6.26 -1.59
CA THR A 166 -18.37 -7.43 -0.74
C THR A 166 -19.68 -7.87 -0.09
N THR A 167 -19.74 -9.17 0.27
CA THR A 167 -20.83 -9.73 1.08
C THR A 167 -20.27 -10.46 2.29
N ASP A 168 -21.11 -10.68 3.29
CA ASP A 168 -20.81 -11.53 4.43
C ASP A 168 -20.99 -13.04 4.12
N ALA A 169 -20.91 -13.87 5.16
CA ALA A 169 -21.11 -15.33 5.08
C ALA A 169 -22.51 -15.74 4.63
N ASN A 170 -23.53 -14.91 4.85
CA ASN A 170 -24.91 -15.17 4.47
C ASN A 170 -25.22 -14.69 3.04
N GLY A 171 -24.25 -14.05 2.38
CA GLY A 171 -24.42 -13.40 1.07
C GLY A 171 -25.08 -12.02 1.15
N GLU A 172 -25.23 -11.44 2.35
CA GLU A 172 -25.73 -10.08 2.51
C GLU A 172 -24.64 -9.07 2.18
N GLN A 173 -24.97 -8.10 1.35
CA GLN A 173 -24.03 -7.07 0.92
C GLN A 173 -23.63 -6.17 2.10
N ASN A 174 -22.32 -6.07 2.37
CA ASN A 174 -21.77 -5.26 3.45
C ASN A 174 -20.97 -4.04 2.96
N SER A 175 -20.57 -4.04 1.66
CA SER A 175 -19.94 -2.87 1.06
C SER A 175 -20.27 -2.73 -0.43
N GLN A 176 -20.13 -1.49 -0.94
CA GLN A 176 -20.07 -1.20 -2.37
C GLN A 176 -19.07 -0.10 -2.64
N ASN A 177 -18.19 -0.31 -3.62
CA ASN A 177 -17.17 0.65 -4.00
C ASN A 177 -17.57 1.41 -5.26
N LEU A 178 -17.27 2.69 -5.29
CA LEU A 178 -17.28 3.50 -6.50
C LEU A 178 -15.88 3.52 -7.09
N ILE A 179 -15.73 2.91 -8.26
CA ILE A 179 -14.45 2.77 -8.94
C ILE A 179 -14.34 3.87 -10.00
N GLY A 180 -13.19 4.58 -10.00
CA GLY A 180 -12.82 5.55 -11.02
C GLY A 180 -12.44 4.89 -12.34
N THR A 181 -12.31 5.68 -13.38
CA THR A 181 -11.89 5.21 -14.71
C THR A 181 -10.44 4.71 -14.77
N ASP A 182 -9.65 5.07 -13.77
CA ASP A 182 -8.26 4.65 -13.56
C ASP A 182 -8.12 3.40 -12.68
N GLY A 183 -9.26 2.76 -12.32
CA GLY A 183 -9.29 1.60 -11.44
C GLY A 183 -9.16 1.93 -9.94
N ASN A 184 -9.05 3.20 -9.56
CA ASN A 184 -8.98 3.59 -8.15
C ASN A 184 -10.36 3.57 -7.49
N VAL A 185 -10.44 3.08 -6.25
CA VAL A 185 -11.64 3.24 -5.41
C VAL A 185 -11.70 4.69 -4.92
N LEU A 186 -12.78 5.39 -5.25
CA LEU A 186 -13.00 6.82 -4.94
C LEU A 186 -13.89 7.01 -3.72
N ALA A 187 -14.86 6.12 -3.53
CA ALA A 187 -15.79 6.14 -2.41
C ALA A 187 -16.21 4.71 -2.07
N THR A 188 -16.68 4.50 -0.87
CA THR A 188 -17.29 3.24 -0.45
C THR A 188 -18.58 3.50 0.31
N GLU A 189 -19.54 2.65 0.08
CA GLU A 189 -20.79 2.55 0.81
C GLU A 189 -20.69 1.33 1.74
N ARG A 190 -21.03 1.47 3.01
CA ARG A 190 -21.02 0.41 4.01
C ARG A 190 -22.44 0.17 4.49
N PHE A 191 -22.90 -1.06 4.35
CA PHE A 191 -24.23 -1.48 4.78
C PHE A 191 -24.12 -2.09 6.17
N GLN A 192 -24.80 -1.49 7.15
CA GLN A 192 -24.98 -2.00 8.50
C GLN A 192 -26.46 -2.29 8.72
N GLN A 193 -26.80 -3.15 9.68
CA GLN A 193 -28.15 -3.69 9.89
C GLN A 193 -29.28 -2.65 9.82
N ASN A 194 -29.07 -1.37 10.15
CA ASN A 194 -30.10 -0.32 10.15
C ASN A 194 -29.62 1.02 9.54
N ALA A 195 -28.46 1.05 8.93
CA ALA A 195 -27.91 2.29 8.38
C ALA A 195 -26.96 2.01 7.22
N THR A 196 -26.97 2.89 6.24
CA THR A 196 -25.96 2.95 5.19
C THR A 196 -25.06 4.15 5.46
N GLN A 197 -23.75 3.94 5.44
CA GLN A 197 -22.77 5.00 5.63
C GLN A 197 -21.90 5.13 4.39
N TYR A 198 -21.59 6.37 4.00
CA TYR A 198 -20.79 6.72 2.85
C TYR A 198 -19.45 7.29 3.30
N TYR A 199 -18.38 6.85 2.62
CA TYR A 199 -17.04 7.31 2.88
C TYR A 199 -16.35 7.70 1.58
N LEU A 200 -15.68 8.84 1.58
CA LEU A 200 -14.83 9.30 0.50
C LEU A 200 -13.38 8.97 0.81
N TYR A 201 -12.64 8.48 -0.18
CA TYR A 201 -11.23 8.24 -0.07
C TYR A 201 -10.44 9.50 -0.41
N ASN A 202 -9.66 10.00 0.54
CA ASN A 202 -8.54 10.88 0.23
C ASN A 202 -7.33 10.01 -0.06
N LYS A 203 -6.72 10.22 -1.22
CA LYS A 203 -5.56 9.43 -1.67
C LYS A 203 -4.37 10.33 -1.97
N ASP A 204 -3.17 9.78 -1.78
CA ASP A 204 -1.96 10.41 -2.23
C ASP A 204 -1.74 10.17 -3.74
N ILE A 205 -0.62 10.68 -4.26
CA ILE A 205 -0.26 10.57 -5.69
C ILE A 205 0.00 9.12 -6.13
N GLN A 206 0.29 8.22 -5.20
CA GLN A 206 0.53 6.81 -5.47
C GLN A 206 -0.77 5.99 -5.45
N GLY A 207 -1.90 6.62 -5.10
CA GLY A 207 -3.17 5.95 -4.91
C GLY A 207 -3.36 5.35 -3.51
N SER A 208 -2.42 5.62 -2.58
CA SER A 208 -2.57 5.18 -1.18
C SER A 208 -3.63 5.99 -0.47
N THR A 209 -4.47 5.33 0.32
CA THR A 209 -5.49 5.99 1.13
C THR A 209 -4.84 6.78 2.26
N SER A 210 -5.03 8.08 2.32
CA SER A 210 -4.54 8.93 3.40
C SER A 210 -5.58 9.15 4.50
N SER A 211 -6.85 9.18 4.14
CA SER A 211 -7.97 9.19 5.07
C SER A 211 -9.27 8.74 4.42
N LEU A 212 -10.18 8.24 5.24
CA LEU A 212 -11.58 8.07 4.90
C LEU A 212 -12.38 9.19 5.56
N VAL A 213 -13.23 9.85 4.78
CA VAL A 213 -14.03 10.99 5.22
C VAL A 213 -15.50 10.62 5.18
N LYS A 214 -16.20 10.84 6.30
CA LYS A 214 -17.65 10.65 6.46
C LYS A 214 -18.43 11.75 5.73
N GLU A 215 -19.74 11.60 5.61
CA GLU A 215 -20.63 12.59 4.96
C GLU A 215 -20.59 13.98 5.61
N ASP A 216 -20.34 14.06 6.92
CA ASP A 216 -20.23 15.31 7.67
C ASP A 216 -18.88 16.02 7.48
N GLY A 217 -17.94 15.39 6.74
CA GLY A 217 -16.61 15.91 6.49
C GLY A 217 -15.57 15.54 7.56
N SER A 218 -15.97 14.83 8.62
CA SER A 218 -15.01 14.31 9.62
C SER A 218 -14.27 13.08 9.09
N ALA A 219 -13.04 12.86 9.58
CA ALA A 219 -12.31 11.66 9.25
C ALA A 219 -12.83 10.49 10.09
N ASP A 220 -13.07 9.34 9.44
CA ASP A 220 -13.29 8.06 10.11
C ASP A 220 -11.98 7.46 10.56
N ALA A 221 -11.03 7.38 9.64
CA ALA A 221 -9.68 6.92 9.89
C ALA A 221 -8.66 7.68 9.02
N THR A 222 -7.44 7.78 9.52
CA THR A 222 -6.29 8.31 8.80
C THR A 222 -5.21 7.24 8.73
N TYR A 223 -4.49 7.21 7.60
CA TYR A 223 -3.50 6.20 7.29
C TYR A 223 -2.15 6.86 7.06
N GLN A 224 -1.13 6.31 7.70
CA GLN A 224 0.26 6.74 7.50
C GLN A 224 1.07 5.52 7.06
N TYR A 225 2.03 5.76 6.17
CA TYR A 225 2.84 4.72 5.57
C TYR A 225 4.33 5.03 5.73
N THR A 226 5.11 3.99 6.03
CA THR A 226 6.57 4.05 5.82
C THR A 226 6.85 4.10 4.32
N ASP A 227 8.13 4.25 3.93
CA ASP A 227 8.50 4.31 2.51
C ASP A 227 8.12 3.01 1.76
N PHE A 228 8.12 1.86 2.45
CA PHE A 228 7.76 0.55 1.91
C PHE A 228 6.34 0.11 2.27
N GLY A 229 5.51 0.98 2.87
CA GLY A 229 4.08 0.73 3.04
C GLY A 229 3.65 0.11 4.36
N GLU A 230 4.55 -0.02 5.36
CA GLU A 230 4.07 -0.37 6.71
C GLU A 230 3.02 0.66 7.13
N THR A 231 1.86 0.17 7.56
CA THR A 231 0.65 0.97 7.75
C THR A 231 0.38 1.22 9.21
N THR A 232 0.16 2.49 9.54
CA THR A 232 -0.39 2.92 10.82
C THR A 232 -1.77 3.53 10.60
N ILE A 233 -2.78 2.99 11.29
CA ILE A 233 -4.17 3.46 11.23
C ILE A 233 -4.48 4.22 12.52
N GLN A 234 -5.11 5.39 12.39
CA GLN A 234 -5.56 6.21 13.51
C GLN A 234 -7.01 6.63 13.27
N GLY A 235 -7.84 6.57 14.31
CA GLY A 235 -9.27 6.88 14.25
C GLY A 235 -10.11 5.67 14.59
N ASP A 236 -11.42 5.77 14.34
CA ASP A 236 -12.39 4.72 14.71
C ASP A 236 -12.41 3.53 13.74
N ASP A 237 -11.98 3.76 12.49
CA ASP A 237 -11.99 2.78 11.38
C ASP A 237 -13.31 1.99 11.27
N GLN A 238 -14.44 2.69 11.46
CA GLN A 238 -15.78 2.08 11.39
C GLN A 238 -16.09 1.52 10.00
N ALA A 239 -15.44 2.09 8.98
CA ALA A 239 -15.54 1.61 7.62
C ALA A 239 -14.90 0.22 7.43
N LYS A 240 -14.06 -0.27 8.36
CA LYS A 240 -13.26 -1.49 8.19
C LYS A 240 -12.58 -1.50 6.82
N ASN A 241 -11.80 -0.45 6.56
CA ASN A 241 -11.24 -0.23 5.23
C ASN A 241 -10.05 -1.15 4.95
N GLU A 242 -10.11 -1.85 3.84
CA GLU A 242 -8.99 -2.69 3.36
C GLU A 242 -8.15 -2.01 2.27
N VAL A 243 -8.70 -1.00 1.56
CA VAL A 243 -7.98 -0.34 0.44
C VAL A 243 -7.00 0.69 0.99
N SER A 244 -5.71 0.39 0.99
CA SER A 244 -4.70 1.16 1.70
C SER A 244 -3.52 1.58 0.81
N TYR A 245 -2.30 1.13 1.10
CA TYR A 245 -1.07 1.50 0.41
C TYR A 245 -1.15 1.17 -1.09
N THR A 246 -0.90 2.15 -1.95
CA THR A 246 -0.96 2.07 -3.42
C THR A 246 -2.25 1.47 -3.98
N GLY A 247 -3.34 1.51 -3.21
CA GLY A 247 -4.63 0.92 -3.57
C GLY A 247 -4.73 -0.58 -3.33
N GLY A 248 -3.70 -1.21 -2.76
CA GLY A 248 -3.69 -2.63 -2.39
C GLY A 248 -4.64 -2.94 -1.24
N ILE A 249 -5.06 -4.19 -1.14
CA ILE A 249 -5.92 -4.68 -0.05
C ILE A 249 -5.05 -5.06 1.14
N TYR A 250 -5.23 -4.36 2.25
CA TYR A 250 -4.49 -4.57 3.48
C TYR A 250 -5.24 -5.53 4.40
N ASP A 251 -4.63 -6.66 4.70
CA ASP A 251 -5.13 -7.64 5.65
C ASP A 251 -4.54 -7.35 7.03
N GLN A 252 -5.30 -6.65 7.87
CA GLN A 252 -4.83 -6.14 9.18
C GLN A 252 -4.38 -7.26 10.11
N SER A 253 -5.03 -8.43 10.09
CA SER A 253 -4.68 -9.58 10.93
C SER A 253 -3.30 -10.16 10.64
N THR A 254 -2.83 -10.04 9.40
CA THR A 254 -1.53 -10.58 8.96
C THR A 254 -0.48 -9.51 8.73
N GLY A 255 -0.88 -8.24 8.59
CA GLY A 255 -0.01 -7.14 8.20
C GLY A 255 0.41 -7.17 6.72
N LEU A 256 -0.18 -8.04 5.91
CA LEU A 256 0.17 -8.23 4.51
C LEU A 256 -0.74 -7.44 3.57
N TYR A 257 -0.22 -7.14 2.38
CA TYR A 257 -0.99 -6.60 1.26
C TYR A 257 -1.27 -7.67 0.22
N TYR A 258 -2.52 -7.87 -0.13
CA TYR A 258 -2.92 -8.63 -1.30
C TYR A 258 -2.88 -7.71 -2.53
N LEU A 259 -1.95 -7.96 -3.44
CA LEU A 259 -1.74 -7.22 -4.69
C LEU A 259 -2.11 -8.08 -5.91
N ASN A 260 -3.30 -8.68 -5.87
CA ASN A 260 -3.83 -9.60 -6.89
C ASN A 260 -3.01 -10.89 -7.05
N ALA A 261 -1.86 -10.87 -7.72
CA ALA A 261 -1.11 -12.10 -7.97
C ALA A 261 -0.29 -12.58 -6.76
N ARG A 262 0.16 -11.68 -5.91
CA ARG A 262 1.06 -12.00 -4.79
C ARG A 262 0.68 -11.26 -3.51
N TYR A 263 1.16 -11.79 -2.38
CA TYR A 263 1.15 -11.10 -1.10
C TYR A 263 2.48 -10.38 -0.87
N TYR A 264 2.37 -9.12 -0.48
CA TYR A 264 3.48 -8.23 -0.17
C TYR A 264 3.58 -8.01 1.34
N ASN A 265 4.77 -8.22 1.90
CA ASN A 265 5.07 -7.88 3.28
C ASN A 265 5.77 -6.49 3.32
N PRO A 266 5.10 -5.44 3.82
CA PRO A 266 5.67 -4.09 3.84
C PRO A 266 6.81 -3.94 4.87
N GLU A 267 6.84 -4.75 5.93
CA GLU A 267 7.90 -4.73 6.94
C GLU A 267 9.23 -5.20 6.36
N ASP A 268 9.19 -6.32 5.62
CA ASP A 268 10.37 -6.84 4.93
C ASP A 268 10.62 -6.14 3.59
N GLY A 269 9.63 -5.39 3.07
CA GLY A 269 9.70 -4.66 1.80
C GLY A 269 9.75 -5.59 0.57
N ARG A 270 9.13 -6.80 0.66
CA ARG A 270 9.23 -7.83 -0.37
C ARG A 270 7.99 -8.72 -0.46
N PHE A 271 7.84 -9.39 -1.58
CA PHE A 271 6.82 -10.41 -1.79
C PHE A 271 7.15 -11.71 -1.05
N LEU A 272 6.11 -12.46 -0.66
CA LEU A 272 6.25 -13.78 0.00
C LEU A 272 6.62 -14.89 -1.00
N THR A 273 6.31 -14.70 -2.29
CA THR A 273 6.50 -15.70 -3.35
C THR A 273 7.33 -15.12 -4.49
N GLU A 274 7.97 -16.01 -5.27
CA GLU A 274 8.65 -15.60 -6.49
C GLU A 274 7.70 -15.02 -7.52
N ASP A 275 8.20 -14.06 -8.31
CA ASP A 275 7.46 -13.57 -9.47
C ASP A 275 7.48 -14.62 -10.59
N THR A 276 6.33 -14.81 -11.22
CA THR A 276 6.25 -15.60 -12.46
C THR A 276 6.91 -14.89 -13.65
N TYR A 277 7.00 -13.55 -13.59
CA TYR A 277 7.77 -12.75 -14.53
C TYR A 277 9.24 -12.73 -14.14
N ARG A 278 10.09 -13.28 -15.01
CA ARG A 278 11.53 -13.48 -14.76
C ARG A 278 12.38 -12.25 -15.09
N GLY A 279 11.80 -11.12 -15.41
CA GLY A 279 12.49 -9.87 -15.76
C GLY A 279 13.07 -9.87 -17.19
N GLU A 280 13.70 -8.75 -17.52
CA GLU A 280 14.31 -8.51 -18.83
C GLU A 280 15.83 -8.71 -18.76
N ASN A 281 16.41 -9.45 -19.71
CA ASN A 281 17.88 -9.76 -19.72
C ASN A 281 18.76 -8.52 -19.77
N ASN A 282 18.27 -7.42 -20.32
CA ASN A 282 18.96 -6.13 -20.42
C ASN A 282 18.67 -5.17 -19.28
N GLN A 283 17.82 -5.57 -18.31
CA GLN A 283 17.42 -4.79 -17.14
C GLN A 283 17.57 -5.62 -15.86
N PRO A 284 18.80 -5.80 -15.32
CA PRO A 284 19.06 -6.68 -14.18
C PRO A 284 18.22 -6.38 -12.93
N ASN A 285 17.82 -5.13 -12.73
CA ASN A 285 16.96 -4.71 -11.64
C ASN A 285 15.53 -5.28 -11.70
N THR A 286 15.12 -5.83 -12.84
CA THR A 286 13.83 -6.51 -13.01
C THR A 286 13.89 -8.02 -12.74
N GLN A 287 15.08 -8.58 -12.57
CA GLN A 287 15.29 -10.02 -12.44
C GLN A 287 15.19 -10.54 -11.00
N HIS A 288 15.10 -9.65 -10.02
CA HIS A 288 14.96 -10.04 -8.63
C HIS A 288 13.50 -10.41 -8.33
N LEU A 289 13.24 -11.69 -8.04
CA LEU A 289 11.89 -12.26 -8.03
C LEU A 289 11.02 -11.86 -6.83
N TYR A 290 11.63 -11.38 -5.74
CA TYR A 290 10.90 -11.02 -4.52
C TYR A 290 10.79 -9.51 -4.29
N VAL A 291 11.55 -8.69 -5.03
CA VAL A 291 11.63 -7.26 -4.74
C VAL A 291 10.35 -6.52 -5.14
N TYR A 292 9.90 -5.62 -4.28
CA TYR A 292 8.80 -4.71 -4.57
C TYR A 292 9.33 -3.45 -5.28
N CYS A 293 8.71 -3.10 -6.41
CA CYS A 293 8.98 -1.86 -7.15
C CYS A 293 10.47 -1.58 -7.43
N ALA A 294 11.29 -2.64 -7.66
CA ALA A 294 12.74 -2.53 -7.87
C ALA A 294 13.46 -1.72 -6.75
N ASN A 295 13.02 -1.80 -5.50
CA ASN A 295 13.45 -0.98 -4.36
C ASN A 295 13.25 0.53 -4.53
N ASN A 296 12.31 0.94 -5.34
CA ASN A 296 11.94 2.35 -5.55
C ASN A 296 10.43 2.57 -5.41
N PRO A 297 9.87 2.33 -4.21
CA PRO A 297 8.43 2.38 -3.97
C PRO A 297 7.86 3.80 -4.02
N VAL A 298 8.72 4.83 -4.11
CA VAL A 298 8.29 6.23 -4.23
C VAL A 298 7.92 6.60 -5.66
N ASN A 299 8.60 6.02 -6.66
CA ASN A 299 8.39 6.33 -8.07
C ASN A 299 7.60 5.25 -8.81
N TYR A 300 7.42 4.08 -8.20
CA TYR A 300 6.75 2.93 -8.78
C TYR A 300 5.69 2.37 -7.84
N VAL A 301 4.68 1.77 -8.42
CA VAL A 301 3.64 0.97 -7.75
C VAL A 301 3.51 -0.37 -8.47
N ASP A 302 3.05 -1.40 -7.78
CA ASP A 302 2.78 -2.71 -8.39
C ASP A 302 1.37 -3.18 -8.06
N PRO A 303 0.35 -2.66 -8.77
CA PRO A 303 -1.05 -3.00 -8.48
C PRO A 303 -1.44 -4.41 -8.92
N SER A 304 -0.64 -5.04 -9.78
CA SER A 304 -0.90 -6.40 -10.28
C SER A 304 -0.20 -7.50 -9.47
N GLY A 305 0.84 -7.14 -8.72
CA GLY A 305 1.74 -8.09 -8.08
C GLY A 305 2.68 -8.82 -9.04
N HIS A 306 2.91 -8.28 -10.28
CA HIS A 306 3.80 -8.88 -11.29
C HIS A 306 4.90 -7.94 -11.80
N GLY A 307 4.93 -6.71 -11.34
CA GLY A 307 6.00 -5.81 -11.74
C GLY A 307 5.67 -4.33 -11.61
N PRO A 308 6.72 -3.50 -11.49
CA PRO A 308 6.56 -2.09 -11.21
C PRO A 308 5.99 -1.32 -12.40
N VAL A 309 4.97 -0.52 -12.14
CA VAL A 309 4.44 0.49 -13.06
C VAL A 309 4.90 1.86 -12.59
N GLY A 310 5.51 2.64 -13.50
CA GLY A 310 5.93 4.00 -13.20
C GLY A 310 4.73 4.91 -12.90
N ILE A 311 4.85 5.71 -11.84
CA ILE A 311 3.85 6.71 -11.51
C ILE A 311 3.95 7.84 -12.53
N VAL A 312 3.00 7.92 -13.43
CA VAL A 312 2.92 9.02 -14.40
C VAL A 312 2.38 10.26 -13.68
N ILE A 313 3.29 11.09 -13.18
CA ILE A 313 2.96 12.42 -12.69
C ILE A 313 2.71 13.32 -13.90
N GLY A 314 1.54 13.27 -14.46
CA GLY A 314 1.23 14.13 -15.61
C GLY A 314 -0.24 14.12 -15.98
N GLY A 315 -0.88 15.19 -15.73
CA GLY A 315 -1.94 15.94 -16.37
C GLY A 315 -3.03 15.30 -17.23
N LEU A 316 -3.03 14.01 -17.48
CA LEU A 316 -4.03 13.37 -18.34
C LEU A 316 -5.17 12.66 -17.58
N ILE A 317 -4.94 12.26 -16.34
CA ILE A 317 -5.97 11.54 -15.55
C ILE A 317 -7.00 12.51 -14.95
N GLY A 318 -6.60 13.76 -14.62
CA GLY A 318 -7.51 14.73 -14.00
C GLY A 318 -8.55 15.36 -14.93
N TYR A 319 -8.31 15.45 -16.24
CA TYR A 319 -9.16 16.24 -17.14
C TYR A 319 -10.41 15.49 -17.63
N GLY A 320 -10.31 14.18 -17.83
CA GLY A 320 -11.46 13.36 -18.27
C GLY A 320 -12.36 12.90 -17.13
N ALA A 321 -11.75 12.52 -16.00
CA ALA A 321 -12.46 11.92 -14.87
C ALA A 321 -13.32 12.92 -14.09
N GLY A 322 -12.80 14.13 -13.83
CA GLY A 322 -13.53 15.14 -13.06
C GLY A 322 -14.84 15.59 -13.69
N LYS A 323 -14.91 15.68 -15.03
CA LYS A 323 -16.11 16.13 -15.74
C LYS A 323 -17.23 15.10 -15.83
N LEU A 324 -16.89 13.81 -15.82
CA LEU A 324 -17.86 12.71 -16.02
C LEU A 324 -18.28 12.01 -14.73
N ILE A 325 -17.40 11.99 -13.72
CA ILE A 325 -17.59 11.17 -12.52
C ILE A 325 -18.29 11.95 -11.40
N LEU A 326 -17.91 13.19 -11.17
CA LEU A 326 -18.44 13.98 -10.05
C LEU A 326 -19.97 14.17 -10.06
N PRO A 327 -20.62 14.45 -11.23
CA PRO A 327 -22.07 14.49 -11.28
C PRO A 327 -22.75 13.15 -11.02
N LYS A 328 -22.09 12.03 -11.41
CA LYS A 328 -22.61 10.67 -11.17
C LYS A 328 -22.47 10.29 -9.70
N ILE A 329 -21.38 10.67 -9.05
CA ILE A 329 -21.15 10.49 -7.60
C ILE A 329 -22.22 11.27 -6.82
N ALA A 330 -22.37 12.56 -7.09
CA ALA A 330 -23.34 13.42 -6.40
C ALA A 330 -24.78 12.91 -6.57
N ASN A 331 -25.14 12.41 -7.75
CA ASN A 331 -26.47 11.87 -8.01
C ASN A 331 -26.69 10.49 -7.37
N ARG A 332 -25.67 9.63 -7.30
CA ARG A 332 -25.78 8.29 -6.73
C ARG A 332 -25.70 8.31 -5.21
N LEU A 333 -24.90 9.20 -4.63
CA LEU A 333 -24.79 9.40 -3.19
C LEU A 333 -25.95 10.24 -2.61
N HIS A 334 -26.99 10.56 -3.39
CA HIS A 334 -28.16 11.34 -2.94
C HIS A 334 -27.82 12.61 -2.15
N LEU A 335 -26.68 13.26 -2.45
CA LEU A 335 -26.24 14.49 -1.79
C LEU A 335 -27.22 15.63 -2.12
N LYS A 336 -28.41 15.54 -1.54
CA LYS A 336 -29.42 16.61 -1.54
C LYS A 336 -29.11 17.56 -0.39
N GLY A 337 -28.38 18.61 -0.68
CA GLY A 337 -28.18 19.68 0.30
C GLY A 337 -27.07 20.64 -0.09
N LYS A 338 -27.34 21.92 -0.04
CA LYS A 338 -26.46 23.02 -0.39
C LYS A 338 -25.27 23.15 0.58
N LYS A 339 -24.27 22.25 0.49
CA LYS A 339 -22.94 22.50 1.05
C LYS A 339 -21.91 22.25 -0.04
N LYS A 340 -21.27 23.31 -0.48
CA LYS A 340 -20.17 23.30 -1.43
C LYS A 340 -18.95 22.70 -0.73
N VAL A 341 -18.51 21.50 -1.16
CA VAL A 341 -17.22 20.96 -0.78
C VAL A 341 -16.23 21.40 -1.87
N VAL A 342 -15.31 22.27 -1.51
CA VAL A 342 -14.29 22.80 -2.43
C VAL A 342 -12.98 22.06 -2.18
N TYR A 343 -12.58 21.25 -3.12
CA TYR A 343 -11.21 20.66 -3.12
C TYR A 343 -10.29 21.55 -3.96
N LYS A 344 -9.25 22.10 -3.34
CA LYS A 344 -8.21 22.88 -4.02
C LYS A 344 -6.97 22.03 -4.18
N ILE A 345 -6.77 21.45 -5.36
CA ILE A 345 -5.52 20.79 -5.70
C ILE A 345 -4.57 21.87 -6.24
N ARG A 346 -3.53 22.18 -5.47
CA ARG A 346 -2.51 23.16 -5.84
C ARG A 346 -1.22 22.42 -6.21
N TYR A 347 -0.93 22.33 -7.49
CA TYR A 347 0.37 21.87 -7.97
C TYR A 347 1.30 23.07 -8.15
N ARG A 348 2.45 23.05 -7.49
CA ARG A 348 3.52 24.03 -7.72
C ARG A 348 4.66 23.30 -8.43
N CYS A 349 4.71 23.40 -9.77
CA CYS A 349 5.90 23.01 -10.53
C CYS A 349 6.93 24.13 -10.47
N ASN A 350 8.03 23.90 -9.75
CA ASN A 350 9.18 24.80 -9.68
C ASN A 350 10.33 24.26 -10.52
N ASN A 351 10.11 23.98 -11.81
CA ASN A 351 11.22 23.73 -12.73
C ASN A 351 10.94 24.34 -14.10
N SER A 352 11.63 25.41 -14.41
CA SER A 352 11.75 25.95 -15.76
C SER A 352 12.81 25.14 -16.52
N VAL A 353 12.39 24.21 -17.36
CA VAL A 353 13.29 23.58 -18.32
C VAL A 353 13.37 24.49 -19.56
N ARG A 354 14.56 25.04 -19.82
CA ARG A 354 14.85 25.71 -21.09
C ARG A 354 15.29 24.67 -22.13
N ARG A 355 14.49 24.50 -23.16
CA ARG A 355 14.89 23.84 -24.40
C ARG A 355 14.58 24.79 -25.55
N ASN A 356 15.60 25.13 -26.36
CA ASN A 356 15.48 25.92 -27.59
C ASN A 356 14.86 27.32 -27.43
N GLY A 357 15.25 28.08 -26.41
CA GLY A 357 14.99 29.53 -26.37
C GLY A 357 13.54 29.99 -26.16
N ARG A 358 12.59 29.09 -25.98
CA ARG A 358 11.18 29.44 -25.72
C ARG A 358 10.75 29.02 -24.32
N LYS A 359 10.16 29.96 -23.54
CA LYS A 359 9.51 29.70 -22.26
C LYS A 359 8.14 29.09 -22.52
N LEU A 360 7.92 27.86 -22.07
CA LEU A 360 6.61 27.26 -22.02
C LEU A 360 5.96 27.64 -20.68
N PHE A 361 4.88 28.42 -20.73
CA PHE A 361 4.03 28.72 -19.57
C PHE A 361 2.93 27.67 -19.49
N TRP A 362 2.86 26.95 -18.37
CA TRP A 362 1.72 26.11 -18.06
C TRP A 362 0.71 26.92 -17.25
N ARG A 363 -0.53 26.99 -17.71
CA ARG A 363 -1.64 27.58 -16.97
C ARG A 363 -2.14 26.59 -15.94
N SER A 364 -2.20 27.00 -14.67
CA SER A 364 -2.89 26.25 -13.61
C SER A 364 -4.40 26.44 -13.76
N TYR A 365 -5.15 25.34 -13.74
CA TYR A 365 -6.61 25.38 -13.70
C TYR A 365 -7.06 24.97 -12.31
N SER A 366 -7.97 25.74 -11.72
CA SER A 366 -8.64 25.40 -10.47
C SER A 366 -9.99 24.78 -10.81
N ILE A 367 -10.29 23.61 -10.24
CA ILE A 367 -11.61 22.98 -10.36
C ILE A 367 -12.40 23.34 -9.12
N TYR A 368 -13.50 24.06 -9.34
CA TYR A 368 -14.48 24.34 -8.29
C TYR A 368 -15.66 23.39 -8.46
N LEU A 369 -16.00 22.65 -7.41
CA LEU A 369 -17.25 21.93 -7.31
C LEU A 369 -18.28 22.85 -6.63
N CYS A 370 -19.32 23.19 -7.37
CA CYS A 370 -20.45 23.92 -6.84
C CYS A 370 -21.59 22.94 -6.53
#